data_67b3b393321278a8bce14fd570d1faa3
#
_entry.id   67b3b393321278a8bce14fd570d1faa3
#
_cell.length_a   1.000
_cell.length_b   1.000
_cell.length_c   1.000
_cell.angle_alpha   90.00
_cell.angle_beta   90.00
_cell.angle_gamma   90.00
#
_symmetry.space_group_name_H-M   'P 1'
#
loop_
_entity.id
_entity.type
_entity.pdbx_description
1 polymer ?
#
loop_
_entity_poly.entity_id
_entity_poly.type
_entity_poly.pdbx_seq_one_letter_code
_entity_poly.pdbx_strand_id
1 'polypeptide(L)'
;MTQNMFCFQCEQTAGGKGCTGCAGVCGKKADTAQLQDNLTGALITLASYALHQQKQNTVIDKLILDGLFTTLTNVNFHDETIQKLRQRVHAETLAIGGSIQDYDMQRIWNADEDIRSLKSLILFGIRGVAAYAYHAELLGYRSEKTAAFLYKALSALQEDWGLEQLLPIVMEVGEINLICMELLDQANTETFGTPAPTEVSLTVEKGPFIVITGHDLYDLKQLLEQTDGKGIHVYTHGEMLPAHAYPELNQYTHLKGNIGTAWQNQQKEFAQLPAPVVYTTNCLMPPAGSYQDRIFTTGVVSFPGVQHIASDDDTHQKDFSAVIAKALELGGYAEDQQFTGMNGGSKVTTGFAHQAVLSVADVVIDAVKAGAIRHFFLVAGCDGVNSKRSYYRDFVQATPADTVVLTLACGKYRFNDLDLGTIGNLPRLMDIGQCNDAYSAIKIAVALAEAFDCSVNELPLSMILSWYEQKAVSILLTLLHLGIKNIKLGPTLPAFVSANVLNLLVENYNIAPITTVEQDLKAILG
;
A
#
# COMPACT_ATOMS: atom_id res chain seq x y z
N MET A 1 7.35 24.24 26.01
CA MET A 1 8.27 23.11 25.84
C MET A 1 7.82 22.39 24.59
N THR A 2 8.69 22.20 23.61
CA THR A 2 8.36 21.37 22.42
C THR A 2 8.13 19.94 22.90
N GLN A 3 6.93 19.44 22.68
CA GLN A 3 6.56 18.06 23.03
C GLN A 3 7.38 17.11 22.14
N ASN A 4 7.99 16.10 22.72
CA ASN A 4 8.69 15.05 21.96
C ASN A 4 7.70 13.95 21.58
N MET A 5 7.89 13.39 20.37
CA MET A 5 7.12 12.25 19.88
C MET A 5 7.87 10.94 20.08
N PHE A 6 7.16 9.82 19.98
CA PHE A 6 7.74 8.52 19.66
C PHE A 6 6.99 7.89 18.48
N CYS A 7 7.72 7.46 17.46
CA CYS A 7 7.14 6.74 16.33
C CYS A 7 8.21 5.91 15.62
N PHE A 8 7.95 4.63 15.39
CA PHE A 8 8.88 3.71 14.68
C PHE A 8 8.17 2.81 13.67
N GLN A 9 7.00 3.25 13.19
CA GLN A 9 6.08 2.42 12.40
C GLN A 9 6.45 2.25 10.92
N CYS A 10 7.49 2.95 10.41
CA CYS A 10 7.88 2.89 8.99
C CYS A 10 9.39 2.70 8.84
N GLU A 11 9.81 2.33 7.62
CA GLU A 11 11.22 2.09 7.28
C GLU A 11 12.11 3.34 7.43
N GLN A 12 11.54 4.55 7.28
CA GLN A 12 12.27 5.82 7.44
C GLN A 12 12.51 6.22 8.90
N THR A 13 12.13 5.40 9.86
CA THR A 13 12.33 5.65 11.29
C THR A 13 13.74 6.13 11.58
N ALA A 14 13.88 7.24 12.30
CA ALA A 14 15.14 7.90 12.57
C ALA A 14 16.16 6.95 13.22
N GLY A 15 17.32 6.79 12.56
CA GLY A 15 18.42 5.93 13.03
C GLY A 15 18.05 4.45 13.15
N GLY A 16 16.95 4.00 12.55
CA GLY A 16 16.44 2.62 12.68
C GLY A 16 15.98 2.27 14.10
N LYS A 17 15.63 3.27 14.94
CA LYS A 17 15.22 3.09 16.34
C LYS A 17 13.89 3.75 16.66
N GLY A 18 13.67 4.97 16.20
CA GLY A 18 12.46 5.74 16.46
C GLY A 18 12.63 7.23 16.19
N CYS A 19 11.59 7.88 15.71
CA CYS A 19 11.47 9.32 15.65
C CYS A 19 11.08 9.83 17.04
N THR A 20 11.96 10.56 17.72
CA THR A 20 11.78 10.98 19.12
C THR A 20 11.85 12.50 19.33
N GLY A 21 12.07 13.27 18.25
CA GLY A 21 12.17 14.73 18.30
C GLY A 21 10.82 15.44 18.17
N CYS A 22 10.86 16.68 17.70
CA CYS A 22 9.67 17.50 17.45
C CYS A 22 8.95 17.14 16.13
N ALA A 23 9.60 16.36 15.27
CA ALA A 23 9.02 15.85 14.01
C ALA A 23 9.63 14.50 13.62
N GLY A 24 8.83 13.70 12.90
CA GLY A 24 9.29 12.48 12.25
C GLY A 24 10.00 12.75 10.92
N VAL A 25 10.74 11.76 10.41
CA VAL A 25 11.42 11.84 9.10
C VAL A 25 10.42 12.09 7.96
N CYS A 26 9.19 11.58 8.08
CA CYS A 26 8.09 11.81 7.12
C CYS A 26 7.49 13.23 7.17
N GLY A 27 7.95 14.09 8.06
CA GLY A 27 7.40 15.44 8.28
C GLY A 27 6.23 15.52 9.26
N LYS A 28 5.78 14.40 9.85
CA LYS A 28 4.75 14.38 10.90
C LYS A 28 5.25 15.13 12.14
N LYS A 29 4.47 16.10 12.63
CA LYS A 29 4.78 16.84 13.86
C LYS A 29 4.51 15.99 15.10
N ALA A 30 5.13 16.35 16.23
CA ALA A 30 4.94 15.65 17.51
C ALA A 30 3.47 15.70 17.96
N ASP A 31 2.79 16.85 17.81
CA ASP A 31 1.38 16.99 18.17
C ASP A 31 0.49 16.06 17.32
N THR A 32 0.74 15.99 16.02
CA THR A 32 0.03 15.06 15.11
C THR A 32 0.27 13.61 15.50
N ALA A 33 1.51 13.24 15.86
CA ALA A 33 1.83 11.88 16.33
C ALA A 33 1.07 11.54 17.60
N GLN A 34 1.02 12.46 18.58
CA GLN A 34 0.26 12.29 19.82
C GLN A 34 -1.24 12.15 19.55
N LEU A 35 -1.81 12.94 18.63
CA LEU A 35 -3.22 12.82 18.26
C LEU A 35 -3.54 11.47 17.60
N GLN A 36 -2.64 10.93 16.77
CA GLN A 36 -2.79 9.60 16.19
C GLN A 36 -2.69 8.50 17.27
N ASP A 37 -1.81 8.64 18.25
CA ASP A 37 -1.75 7.73 19.41
C ASP A 37 -3.03 7.81 20.24
N ASN A 38 -3.54 9.00 20.51
CA ASN A 38 -4.80 9.19 21.23
C ASN A 38 -5.99 8.59 20.46
N LEU A 39 -6.06 8.77 19.14
CA LEU A 39 -7.08 8.13 18.29
C LEU A 39 -6.96 6.59 18.36
N THR A 40 -5.75 6.06 18.29
CA THR A 40 -5.51 4.61 18.42
C THR A 40 -5.98 4.11 19.79
N GLY A 41 -5.65 4.84 20.88
CA GLY A 41 -6.12 4.52 22.22
C GLY A 41 -7.65 4.55 22.37
N ALA A 42 -8.30 5.53 21.73
CA ALA A 42 -9.77 5.61 21.68
C ALA A 42 -10.38 4.40 20.95
N LEU A 43 -9.78 3.97 19.82
CA LEU A 43 -10.23 2.78 19.07
C LEU A 43 -10.07 1.50 19.89
N ILE A 44 -8.96 1.35 20.60
CA ILE A 44 -8.73 0.21 21.52
C ILE A 44 -9.82 0.18 22.58
N THR A 45 -10.13 1.31 23.19
CA THR A 45 -11.19 1.42 24.20
C THR A 45 -12.56 1.08 23.62
N LEU A 46 -12.94 1.67 22.47
CA LEU A 46 -14.22 1.42 21.79
C LEU A 46 -14.37 -0.07 21.43
N ALA A 47 -13.37 -0.65 20.78
CA ALA A 47 -13.40 -2.04 20.34
C ALA A 47 -13.55 -3.00 21.53
N SER A 48 -12.83 -2.74 22.62
CA SER A 48 -12.89 -3.55 23.82
C SER A 48 -14.27 -3.50 24.48
N TYR A 49 -14.84 -2.30 24.64
CA TYR A 49 -16.20 -2.15 25.17
C TYR A 49 -17.24 -2.83 24.26
N ALA A 50 -17.17 -2.61 22.96
CA ALA A 50 -18.09 -3.21 22.00
C ALA A 50 -18.03 -4.74 22.04
N LEU A 51 -16.83 -5.30 22.12
CA LEU A 51 -16.62 -6.75 22.19
C LEU A 51 -17.19 -7.33 23.51
N HIS A 52 -16.84 -6.76 24.68
CA HIS A 52 -17.29 -7.27 25.98
C HIS A 52 -18.79 -7.11 26.19
N GLN A 53 -19.41 -6.05 25.65
CA GLN A 53 -20.85 -5.80 25.76
C GLN A 53 -21.67 -6.43 24.64
N GLN A 54 -21.02 -7.12 23.67
CA GLN A 54 -21.66 -7.68 22.47
C GLN A 54 -22.48 -6.61 21.70
N LYS A 55 -21.89 -5.41 21.51
CA LYS A 55 -22.50 -4.24 20.85
C LYS A 55 -21.80 -3.84 19.56
N GLN A 56 -21.17 -4.80 18.88
CA GLN A 56 -20.60 -4.59 17.56
C GLN A 56 -21.71 -4.19 16.58
N ASN A 57 -21.42 -3.23 15.71
CA ASN A 57 -22.33 -2.77 14.68
C ASN A 57 -21.56 -2.07 13.54
N THR A 58 -22.23 -1.85 12.42
CA THR A 58 -21.62 -1.27 11.22
C THR A 58 -21.07 0.14 11.40
N VAL A 59 -21.61 0.93 12.32
CA VAL A 59 -21.10 2.28 12.62
C VAL A 59 -19.74 2.18 13.32
N ILE A 60 -19.63 1.28 14.29
CA ILE A 60 -18.35 1.03 14.99
C ILE A 60 -17.33 0.43 14.03
N ASP A 61 -17.73 -0.52 13.17
CA ASP A 61 -16.84 -1.12 12.18
C ASP A 61 -16.22 -0.06 11.28
N LYS A 62 -17.07 0.84 10.74
CA LYS A 62 -16.60 1.95 9.92
C LYS A 62 -15.63 2.88 10.68
N LEU A 63 -15.93 3.21 11.93
CA LEU A 63 -15.04 4.04 12.76
C LEU A 63 -13.69 3.37 13.01
N ILE A 64 -13.67 2.05 13.20
CA ILE A 64 -12.43 1.27 13.36
C ILE A 64 -11.62 1.31 12.06
N LEU A 65 -12.24 1.07 10.90
CA LEU A 65 -11.56 1.12 9.60
C LEU A 65 -11.01 2.52 9.31
N ASP A 66 -11.86 3.56 9.40
CA ASP A 66 -11.47 4.95 9.17
C ASP A 66 -10.32 5.37 10.10
N GLY A 67 -10.40 4.99 11.38
CA GLY A 67 -9.41 5.37 12.38
C GLY A 67 -8.06 4.66 12.20
N LEU A 68 -8.08 3.37 11.95
CA LEU A 68 -6.86 2.60 11.69
C LEU A 68 -6.17 3.08 10.41
N PHE A 69 -6.94 3.30 9.34
CA PHE A 69 -6.40 3.81 8.07
C PHE A 69 -5.88 5.25 8.21
N THR A 70 -6.58 6.13 8.94
CA THR A 70 -6.12 7.50 9.24
C THR A 70 -4.76 7.54 9.91
N THR A 71 -4.43 6.54 10.74
CA THR A 71 -3.16 6.46 11.48
C THR A 71 -2.04 5.74 10.74
N LEU A 72 -2.29 5.22 9.54
CA LEU A 72 -1.29 4.62 8.67
C LEU A 72 -0.26 5.70 8.22
N THR A 73 0.96 5.27 7.89
CA THR A 73 2.04 6.19 7.49
C THR A 73 1.68 6.99 6.23
N ASN A 74 1.91 8.30 6.26
CA ASN A 74 1.71 9.24 5.16
C ASN A 74 0.26 9.28 4.61
N VAL A 75 -0.72 9.24 5.52
CA VAL A 75 -2.14 9.37 5.21
C VAL A 75 -2.66 10.72 5.71
N ASN A 76 -2.71 10.94 7.01
CA ASN A 76 -3.34 12.12 7.58
C ASN A 76 -2.36 12.92 8.45
N PHE A 77 -2.15 14.18 8.08
CA PHE A 77 -1.31 15.15 8.77
C PHE A 77 -2.14 16.32 9.35
N HIS A 78 -3.48 16.25 9.27
CA HIS A 78 -4.35 17.35 9.66
C HIS A 78 -4.97 17.11 11.04
N ASP A 79 -4.45 17.80 12.05
CA ASP A 79 -4.79 17.61 13.46
C ASP A 79 -6.29 17.71 13.74
N GLU A 80 -7.01 18.67 13.10
CA GLU A 80 -8.44 18.84 13.30
C GLU A 80 -9.26 17.65 12.80
N THR A 81 -8.88 17.04 11.66
CA THR A 81 -9.60 15.87 11.13
C THR A 81 -9.39 14.66 12.02
N ILE A 82 -8.18 14.47 12.55
CA ILE A 82 -7.88 13.41 13.52
C ILE A 82 -8.68 13.61 14.80
N GLN A 83 -8.73 14.84 15.33
CA GLN A 83 -9.53 15.16 16.51
C GLN A 83 -11.03 14.94 16.31
N LYS A 84 -11.59 15.35 15.16
CA LYS A 84 -13.01 15.11 14.82
C LYS A 84 -13.33 13.62 14.79
N LEU A 85 -12.46 12.82 14.17
CA LEU A 85 -12.65 11.37 14.13
C LEU A 85 -12.60 10.77 15.55
N ARG A 86 -11.62 11.17 16.38
CA ARG A 86 -11.56 10.74 17.78
C ARG A 86 -12.82 11.13 18.57
N GLN A 87 -13.39 12.32 18.35
CA GLN A 87 -14.65 12.74 18.99
C GLN A 87 -15.82 11.85 18.57
N ARG A 88 -15.89 11.43 17.29
CA ARG A 88 -16.89 10.46 16.82
C ARG A 88 -16.72 9.11 17.51
N VAL A 89 -15.49 8.62 17.65
CA VAL A 89 -15.16 7.39 18.40
C VAL A 89 -15.63 7.50 19.86
N HIS A 90 -15.37 8.62 20.52
CA HIS A 90 -15.85 8.85 21.91
C HIS A 90 -17.36 8.89 22.01
N ALA A 91 -18.05 9.56 21.06
CA ALA A 91 -19.50 9.63 21.05
C ALA A 91 -20.12 8.23 20.95
N GLU A 92 -19.59 7.38 20.07
CA GLU A 92 -20.06 6.00 19.92
C GLU A 92 -19.70 5.14 21.16
N THR A 93 -18.51 5.33 21.74
CA THR A 93 -18.15 4.67 23.01
C THR A 93 -19.16 4.98 24.12
N LEU A 94 -19.56 6.24 24.27
CA LEU A 94 -20.59 6.64 25.24
C LEU A 94 -21.96 6.04 24.89
N ALA A 95 -22.33 6.00 23.62
CA ALA A 95 -23.62 5.44 23.17
C ALA A 95 -23.77 3.95 23.54
N ILE A 96 -22.67 3.20 23.54
CA ILE A 96 -22.65 1.79 23.99
C ILE A 96 -22.43 1.63 25.49
N GLY A 97 -22.34 2.74 26.27
CA GLY A 97 -22.17 2.72 27.72
C GLY A 97 -20.72 2.58 28.20
N GLY A 98 -19.76 2.87 27.33
CA GLY A 98 -18.32 2.84 27.65
C GLY A 98 -17.82 4.16 28.24
N SER A 99 -16.52 4.22 28.51
CA SER A 99 -15.80 5.40 29.03
C SER A 99 -15.04 6.09 27.90
N ILE A 100 -14.95 7.42 27.94
CA ILE A 100 -14.14 8.22 27.01
C ILE A 100 -12.66 8.26 27.37
N GLN A 101 -12.22 7.44 28.33
CA GLN A 101 -10.80 7.36 28.68
C GLN A 101 -10.08 6.52 27.62
N ASP A 102 -9.21 7.16 26.84
CA ASP A 102 -8.40 6.48 25.86
C ASP A 102 -7.42 5.51 26.54
N TYR A 103 -7.15 4.39 25.88
CA TYR A 103 -6.04 3.53 26.28
C TYR A 103 -4.72 4.29 26.12
N ASP A 104 -3.87 4.25 27.14
CA ASP A 104 -2.57 4.92 27.11
C ASP A 104 -1.58 4.12 26.26
N MET A 105 -1.27 4.62 25.08
CA MET A 105 -0.32 3.99 24.14
C MET A 105 1.10 3.85 24.71
N GLN A 106 1.46 4.63 25.75
CA GLN A 106 2.76 4.48 26.42
C GLN A 106 2.91 3.12 27.08
N ARG A 107 1.80 2.44 27.43
CA ARG A 107 1.85 1.05 27.94
C ARG A 107 2.37 0.06 26.88
N ILE A 108 2.16 0.34 25.60
CA ILE A 108 2.76 -0.45 24.50
C ILE A 108 4.19 0.01 24.25
N TRP A 109 4.42 1.33 24.11
CA TRP A 109 5.73 1.84 23.73
C TRP A 109 6.83 1.59 24.78
N ASN A 110 6.45 1.51 26.05
CA ASN A 110 7.36 1.24 27.17
C ASN A 110 7.29 -0.21 27.70
N ALA A 111 6.57 -1.12 27.01
CA ALA A 111 6.55 -2.53 27.37
C ALA A 111 7.92 -3.19 27.16
N ASP A 112 8.07 -4.40 27.71
CA ASP A 112 9.19 -5.28 27.38
C ASP A 112 9.38 -5.36 25.86
N GLU A 113 10.62 -5.47 25.37
CA GLU A 113 10.95 -5.32 23.97
C GLU A 113 10.24 -6.37 23.09
N ASP A 114 10.11 -7.60 23.56
CA ASP A 114 9.43 -8.66 22.80
C ASP A 114 7.91 -8.45 22.80
N ILE A 115 7.33 -8.07 23.94
CA ILE A 115 5.90 -7.72 24.05
C ILE A 115 5.57 -6.50 23.17
N ARG A 116 6.40 -5.46 23.24
CA ARG A 116 6.27 -4.28 22.36
C ARG A 116 6.33 -4.67 20.89
N SER A 117 7.25 -5.55 20.53
CA SER A 117 7.41 -6.06 19.16
C SER A 117 6.15 -6.77 18.67
N LEU A 118 5.60 -7.71 19.43
CA LEU A 118 4.38 -8.42 19.03
C LEU A 118 3.15 -7.52 18.99
N LYS A 119 2.97 -6.63 19.98
CA LYS A 119 1.87 -5.65 19.95
C LYS A 119 2.01 -4.66 18.78
N SER A 120 3.24 -4.29 18.40
CA SER A 120 3.49 -3.47 17.20
C SER A 120 3.16 -4.21 15.91
N LEU A 121 3.52 -5.49 15.80
CA LEU A 121 3.16 -6.34 14.65
C LEU A 121 1.65 -6.46 14.51
N ILE A 122 0.91 -6.67 15.61
CA ILE A 122 -0.56 -6.68 15.60
C ILE A 122 -1.10 -5.33 15.13
N LEU A 123 -0.72 -4.22 15.80
CA LEU A 123 -1.24 -2.89 15.51
C LEU A 123 -0.94 -2.46 14.07
N PHE A 124 0.30 -2.64 13.62
CA PHE A 124 0.70 -2.23 12.27
C PHE A 124 0.10 -3.16 11.22
N GLY A 125 -0.02 -4.44 11.51
CA GLY A 125 -0.72 -5.39 10.65
C GLY A 125 -2.19 -5.03 10.46
N ILE A 126 -2.94 -4.76 11.54
CA ILE A 126 -4.37 -4.38 11.41
C ILE A 126 -4.58 -3.00 10.76
N ARG A 127 -3.62 -2.08 10.82
CA ARG A 127 -3.66 -0.85 10.01
C ARG A 127 -3.62 -1.15 8.51
N GLY A 128 -2.79 -2.10 8.10
CA GLY A 128 -2.74 -2.57 6.70
C GLY A 128 -4.02 -3.29 6.29
N VAL A 129 -4.54 -4.20 7.14
CA VAL A 129 -5.83 -4.88 6.93
C VAL A 129 -6.96 -3.86 6.75
N ALA A 130 -7.03 -2.84 7.62
CA ALA A 130 -8.05 -1.80 7.54
C ALA A 130 -8.00 -1.00 6.24
N ALA A 131 -6.80 -0.75 5.69
CA ALA A 131 -6.68 -0.06 4.40
C ALA A 131 -7.27 -0.90 3.26
N TYR A 132 -7.05 -2.22 3.23
CA TYR A 132 -7.65 -3.11 2.23
C TYR A 132 -9.16 -3.25 2.40
N ALA A 133 -9.63 -3.45 3.63
CA ALA A 133 -11.05 -3.55 3.93
C ALA A 133 -11.80 -2.25 3.59
N TYR A 134 -11.20 -1.08 3.85
CA TYR A 134 -11.76 0.21 3.49
C TYR A 134 -12.05 0.32 1.98
N HIS A 135 -11.09 -0.07 1.13
CA HIS A 135 -11.30 -0.04 -0.32
C HIS A 135 -12.38 -1.03 -0.79
N ALA A 136 -12.45 -2.22 -0.19
CA ALA A 136 -13.49 -3.18 -0.50
C ALA A 136 -14.88 -2.65 -0.09
N GLU A 137 -15.01 -2.02 1.09
CA GLU A 137 -16.27 -1.44 1.56
C GLU A 137 -16.77 -0.28 0.69
N LEU A 138 -15.88 0.54 0.12
CA LEU A 138 -16.27 1.59 -0.84
C LEU A 138 -16.97 1.01 -2.08
N LEU A 139 -16.68 -0.23 -2.43
CA LEU A 139 -17.29 -0.97 -3.53
C LEU A 139 -18.47 -1.85 -3.09
N GLY A 140 -18.87 -1.79 -1.82
CA GLY A 140 -19.98 -2.56 -1.26
C GLY A 140 -19.62 -3.98 -0.78
N TYR A 141 -18.33 -4.31 -0.72
CA TYR A 141 -17.85 -5.64 -0.29
C TYR A 141 -17.34 -5.59 1.15
N ARG A 142 -17.86 -6.51 1.98
CA ARG A 142 -17.55 -6.55 3.40
C ARG A 142 -17.31 -7.98 3.89
N SER A 143 -16.39 -8.13 4.84
CA SER A 143 -16.10 -9.38 5.53
C SER A 143 -16.43 -9.28 7.03
N GLU A 144 -17.44 -10.04 7.47
CA GLU A 144 -17.79 -10.15 8.89
C GLU A 144 -16.63 -10.73 9.72
N LYS A 145 -15.85 -11.65 9.14
CA LYS A 145 -14.69 -12.25 9.79
C LYS A 145 -13.62 -11.20 10.05
N THR A 146 -13.39 -10.31 9.07
CA THR A 146 -12.45 -9.18 9.22
C THR A 146 -12.92 -8.20 10.30
N ALA A 147 -14.20 -7.80 10.27
CA ALA A 147 -14.75 -6.91 11.28
C ALA A 147 -14.59 -7.51 12.69
N ALA A 148 -15.02 -8.75 12.90
CA ALA A 148 -14.89 -9.45 14.19
C ALA A 148 -13.45 -9.54 14.68
N PHE A 149 -12.50 -9.79 13.76
CA PHE A 149 -11.08 -9.86 14.11
C PHE A 149 -10.51 -8.51 14.54
N LEU A 150 -10.89 -7.40 13.90
CA LEU A 150 -10.41 -6.06 14.28
C LEU A 150 -10.77 -5.71 15.73
N TYR A 151 -11.98 -6.07 16.20
CA TYR A 151 -12.34 -5.93 17.62
C TYR A 151 -11.43 -6.79 18.51
N LYS A 152 -11.22 -8.04 18.16
CA LYS A 152 -10.36 -8.97 18.90
C LYS A 152 -8.93 -8.46 18.98
N ALA A 153 -8.36 -8.03 17.85
CA ALA A 153 -6.97 -7.56 17.77
C ALA A 153 -6.76 -6.26 18.55
N LEU A 154 -7.66 -5.27 18.41
CA LEU A 154 -7.61 -4.03 19.21
C LEU A 154 -7.77 -4.31 20.71
N SER A 155 -8.69 -5.19 21.10
CA SER A 155 -8.86 -5.59 22.50
C SER A 155 -7.62 -6.27 23.06
N ALA A 156 -6.96 -7.15 22.27
CA ALA A 156 -5.73 -7.83 22.68
C ALA A 156 -4.56 -6.86 23.00
N LEU A 157 -4.53 -5.68 22.37
CA LEU A 157 -3.49 -4.68 22.63
C LEU A 157 -3.51 -4.11 24.05
N GLN A 158 -4.67 -4.06 24.69
CA GLN A 158 -4.78 -3.57 26.09
C GLN A 158 -4.45 -4.63 27.14
N GLU A 159 -4.50 -5.93 26.76
CA GLU A 159 -4.28 -7.03 27.70
C GLU A 159 -2.81 -7.13 28.13
N ASP A 160 -2.60 -7.57 29.36
CA ASP A 160 -1.26 -7.84 29.88
C ASP A 160 -0.82 -9.28 29.54
N TRP A 161 -0.87 -9.60 28.23
CA TRP A 161 -0.56 -10.91 27.67
C TRP A 161 0.93 -11.07 27.39
N GLY A 162 1.42 -12.31 27.54
CA GLY A 162 2.75 -12.73 27.15
C GLY A 162 2.86 -13.20 25.70
N LEU A 163 4.04 -13.72 25.33
CA LEU A 163 4.35 -14.19 23.98
C LEU A 163 3.37 -15.26 23.49
N GLU A 164 3.02 -16.22 24.38
CA GLU A 164 2.15 -17.35 24.02
C GLU A 164 0.74 -16.92 23.59
N GLN A 165 0.22 -15.82 24.15
CA GLN A 165 -1.10 -15.31 23.81
C GLN A 165 -1.06 -14.34 22.63
N LEU A 166 0.03 -13.53 22.48
CA LEU A 166 0.14 -12.52 21.44
C LEU A 166 0.54 -13.12 20.09
N LEU A 167 1.42 -14.13 20.04
CA LEU A 167 1.90 -14.73 18.80
C LEU A 167 0.77 -15.31 17.93
N PRO A 168 -0.22 -16.04 18.47
CA PRO A 168 -1.38 -16.47 17.69
C PRO A 168 -2.16 -15.31 17.05
N ILE A 169 -2.29 -14.16 17.74
CA ILE A 169 -2.95 -12.98 17.18
C ILE A 169 -2.15 -12.41 16.02
N VAL A 170 -0.81 -12.34 16.14
CA VAL A 170 0.07 -11.91 15.04
C VAL A 170 -0.13 -12.79 13.80
N MET A 171 -0.19 -14.12 13.97
CA MET A 171 -0.40 -15.04 12.85
C MET A 171 -1.80 -14.92 12.24
N GLU A 172 -2.82 -14.68 13.06
CA GLU A 172 -4.19 -14.46 12.61
C GLU A 172 -4.33 -13.13 11.82
N VAL A 173 -3.51 -12.10 12.11
CA VAL A 173 -3.44 -10.91 11.23
C VAL A 173 -3.14 -11.32 9.78
N GLY A 174 -2.20 -12.24 9.58
CA GLY A 174 -1.84 -12.74 8.25
C GLY A 174 -2.99 -13.44 7.54
N GLU A 175 -3.75 -14.29 8.27
CA GLU A 175 -4.94 -14.97 7.75
C GLU A 175 -6.02 -13.95 7.33
N ILE A 176 -6.33 -13.01 8.21
CA ILE A 176 -7.36 -12.00 7.95
C ILE A 176 -6.96 -11.06 6.82
N ASN A 177 -5.68 -10.72 6.72
CA ASN A 177 -5.19 -9.92 5.62
C ASN A 177 -5.34 -10.65 4.28
N LEU A 178 -5.11 -11.96 4.22
CA LEU A 178 -5.36 -12.76 3.02
C LEU A 178 -6.82 -12.67 2.58
N ILE A 179 -7.76 -12.83 3.53
CA ILE A 179 -9.20 -12.69 3.27
C ILE A 179 -9.54 -11.28 2.74
N CYS A 180 -8.95 -10.24 3.33
CA CYS A 180 -9.18 -8.86 2.87
C CYS A 180 -8.62 -8.60 1.46
N MET A 181 -7.44 -9.12 1.16
CA MET A 181 -6.84 -8.97 -0.17
C MET A 181 -7.65 -9.72 -1.24
N GLU A 182 -8.13 -10.95 -0.92
CA GLU A 182 -9.02 -11.70 -1.80
C GLU A 182 -10.32 -10.95 -2.06
N LEU A 183 -10.95 -10.42 -1.01
CA LEU A 183 -12.18 -9.65 -1.10
C LEU A 183 -12.00 -8.37 -1.94
N LEU A 184 -10.86 -7.70 -1.79
CA LEU A 184 -10.55 -6.50 -2.56
C LEU A 184 -10.27 -6.82 -4.03
N ASP A 185 -9.57 -7.91 -4.33
CA ASP A 185 -9.38 -8.41 -5.70
C ASP A 185 -10.73 -8.71 -6.37
N GLN A 186 -11.63 -9.40 -5.66
CA GLN A 186 -12.99 -9.64 -6.11
C GLN A 186 -13.73 -8.32 -6.35
N ALA A 187 -13.73 -7.40 -5.38
CA ALA A 187 -14.41 -6.13 -5.48
C ALA A 187 -13.95 -5.31 -6.69
N ASN A 188 -12.62 -5.23 -6.89
CA ASN A 188 -12.04 -4.51 -8.02
C ASN A 188 -12.38 -5.17 -9.35
N THR A 189 -12.23 -6.49 -9.48
CA THR A 189 -12.45 -7.20 -10.73
C THR A 189 -13.93 -7.26 -11.13
N GLU A 190 -14.84 -7.41 -10.17
CA GLU A 190 -16.29 -7.36 -10.45
C GLU A 190 -16.77 -5.94 -10.79
N THR A 191 -16.14 -4.89 -10.23
CA THR A 191 -16.55 -3.49 -10.46
C THR A 191 -15.90 -2.88 -11.70
N PHE A 192 -14.60 -3.15 -11.94
CA PHE A 192 -13.83 -2.48 -12.99
C PHE A 192 -13.41 -3.43 -14.12
N GLY A 193 -13.77 -4.70 -14.02
CA GLY A 193 -13.39 -5.74 -14.97
C GLY A 193 -12.02 -6.36 -14.68
N THR A 194 -11.72 -7.45 -15.36
CA THR A 194 -10.44 -8.17 -15.20
C THR A 194 -9.30 -7.38 -15.83
N PRO A 195 -8.23 -7.07 -15.10
CA PRO A 195 -7.08 -6.36 -15.64
C PRO A 195 -6.41 -7.14 -16.77
N ALA A 196 -6.00 -6.42 -17.82
CA ALA A 196 -5.27 -6.96 -18.96
C ALA A 196 -3.95 -6.20 -19.17
N PRO A 197 -2.88 -6.87 -19.66
CA PRO A 197 -1.62 -6.22 -19.95
C PRO A 197 -1.80 -5.02 -20.86
N THR A 198 -1.44 -3.84 -20.37
CA THR A 198 -1.68 -2.55 -21.04
C THR A 198 -0.41 -1.71 -21.02
N GLU A 199 -0.02 -1.23 -22.20
CA GLU A 199 1.07 -0.26 -22.35
C GLU A 199 0.54 1.14 -22.01
N VAL A 200 1.25 1.87 -21.15
CA VAL A 200 0.88 3.19 -20.66
C VAL A 200 1.96 4.20 -21.06
N SER A 201 1.53 5.26 -21.74
CA SER A 201 2.40 6.35 -22.18
C SER A 201 2.85 7.21 -20.99
N LEU A 202 4.09 7.72 -21.06
CA LEU A 202 4.61 8.76 -20.18
C LEU A 202 4.62 10.14 -20.84
N THR A 203 3.96 10.29 -22.01
CA THR A 203 3.76 11.58 -22.68
C THR A 203 2.54 12.27 -22.10
N VAL A 204 2.68 13.57 -21.79
CA VAL A 204 1.56 14.43 -21.38
C VAL A 204 1.16 15.30 -22.56
N GLU A 205 -0.06 15.09 -23.06
CA GLU A 205 -0.61 15.86 -24.16
C GLU A 205 -0.88 17.31 -23.71
N LYS A 206 -0.79 18.25 -24.65
CA LYS A 206 -1.13 19.66 -24.42
C LYS A 206 -2.58 19.85 -23.98
N GLY A 207 -2.83 20.92 -23.25
CA GLY A 207 -4.17 21.27 -22.76
C GLY A 207 -4.37 20.97 -21.28
N PRO A 208 -5.55 21.29 -20.74
CA PRO A 208 -5.88 21.09 -19.33
C PRO A 208 -5.82 19.60 -18.94
N PHE A 209 -5.25 19.33 -17.77
CA PHE A 209 -5.21 17.95 -17.25
C PHE A 209 -5.29 17.91 -15.73
N ILE A 210 -5.61 16.74 -15.20
CA ILE A 210 -5.65 16.42 -13.77
C ILE A 210 -4.72 15.25 -13.53
N VAL A 211 -3.98 15.28 -12.43
CA VAL A 211 -3.20 14.12 -11.94
C VAL A 211 -3.91 13.51 -10.75
N ILE A 212 -4.09 12.19 -10.74
CA ILE A 212 -4.66 11.45 -9.61
C ILE A 212 -3.65 10.43 -9.10
N THR A 213 -3.46 10.40 -7.77
CA THR A 213 -2.49 9.55 -7.09
C THR A 213 -3.11 8.84 -5.89
N GLY A 214 -2.53 7.73 -5.46
CA GLY A 214 -3.05 6.87 -4.41
C GLY A 214 -3.53 5.54 -4.97
N HIS A 215 -4.58 4.94 -4.35
CA HIS A 215 -4.97 3.56 -4.67
C HIS A 215 -6.45 3.42 -5.03
N ASP A 216 -7.28 4.43 -4.75
CA ASP A 216 -8.74 4.33 -4.84
C ASP A 216 -9.23 4.42 -6.29
N LEU A 217 -9.56 3.26 -6.87
CA LEU A 217 -10.07 3.15 -8.23
C LEU A 217 -11.50 3.73 -8.36
N TYR A 218 -12.28 3.75 -7.26
CA TYR A 218 -13.62 4.32 -7.27
C TYR A 218 -13.58 5.85 -7.40
N ASP A 219 -12.64 6.50 -6.73
CA ASP A 219 -12.38 7.93 -6.91
C ASP A 219 -11.94 8.27 -8.33
N LEU A 220 -11.07 7.44 -8.93
CA LEU A 220 -10.68 7.63 -10.32
C LEU A 220 -11.88 7.49 -11.25
N LYS A 221 -12.73 6.47 -11.06
CA LYS A 221 -13.94 6.29 -11.88
C LYS A 221 -14.84 7.52 -11.81
N GLN A 222 -15.15 8.01 -10.61
CA GLN A 222 -15.98 9.22 -10.42
C GLN A 222 -15.35 10.45 -11.08
N LEU A 223 -14.02 10.60 -11.00
CA LEU A 223 -13.32 11.69 -11.66
C LEU A 223 -13.42 11.57 -13.18
N LEU A 224 -13.26 10.38 -13.75
CA LEU A 224 -13.38 10.14 -15.18
C LEU A 224 -14.80 10.43 -15.68
N GLU A 225 -15.82 9.96 -14.97
CA GLU A 225 -17.23 10.26 -15.28
C GLU A 225 -17.51 11.77 -15.29
N GLN A 226 -16.97 12.51 -14.31
CA GLN A 226 -17.20 13.95 -14.18
C GLN A 226 -16.35 14.80 -15.14
N THR A 227 -15.27 14.27 -15.70
CA THR A 227 -14.42 14.96 -16.68
C THR A 227 -14.72 14.60 -18.12
N ASP A 228 -15.58 13.61 -18.37
CA ASP A 228 -15.95 13.19 -19.72
C ASP A 228 -16.56 14.33 -20.53
N GLY A 229 -16.09 14.49 -21.76
CA GLY A 229 -16.53 15.54 -22.67
C GLY A 229 -16.12 16.97 -22.30
N LYS A 230 -15.31 17.20 -21.24
CA LYS A 230 -14.88 18.54 -20.78
C LYS A 230 -13.57 19.03 -21.37
N GLY A 231 -12.93 18.24 -22.25
CA GLY A 231 -11.65 18.61 -22.83
C GLY A 231 -10.49 18.63 -21.82
N ILE A 232 -10.60 17.83 -20.78
CA ILE A 232 -9.60 17.68 -19.72
C ILE A 232 -9.04 16.26 -19.81
N HIS A 233 -7.71 16.13 -19.81
CA HIS A 233 -7.03 14.84 -19.74
C HIS A 233 -6.82 14.41 -18.28
N VAL A 234 -6.83 13.12 -18.01
CA VAL A 234 -6.52 12.55 -16.70
C VAL A 234 -5.27 11.70 -16.81
N TYR A 235 -4.34 11.91 -15.89
CA TYR A 235 -3.10 11.14 -15.77
C TYR A 235 -3.01 10.52 -14.39
N THR A 236 -2.55 9.29 -14.34
CA THR A 236 -2.25 8.60 -13.09
C THR A 236 -0.86 8.95 -12.58
N HIS A 237 -0.63 8.71 -11.27
CA HIS A 237 0.67 8.82 -10.64
C HIS A 237 0.81 7.72 -9.57
N GLY A 238 2.02 7.21 -9.37
CA GLY A 238 2.31 6.25 -8.29
C GLY A 238 1.47 4.98 -8.41
N GLU A 239 0.83 4.60 -7.31
CA GLU A 239 0.03 3.36 -7.26
C GLU A 239 -1.28 3.41 -8.08
N MET A 240 -1.62 4.54 -8.67
CA MET A 240 -2.77 4.62 -9.58
C MET A 240 -2.45 4.10 -11.00
N LEU A 241 -1.18 3.90 -11.38
CA LEU A 241 -0.77 3.39 -12.69
C LEU A 241 -1.53 2.12 -13.12
N PRO A 242 -1.73 1.09 -12.29
CA PRO A 242 -2.42 -0.13 -12.69
C PRO A 242 -3.89 0.05 -13.10
N ALA A 243 -4.50 1.19 -12.78
CA ALA A 243 -5.87 1.51 -13.21
C ALA A 243 -6.06 1.45 -14.73
N HIS A 244 -5.00 1.73 -15.51
CA HIS A 244 -5.03 1.62 -16.97
C HIS A 244 -5.28 0.21 -17.49
N ALA A 245 -5.07 -0.82 -16.67
CA ALA A 245 -5.30 -2.20 -17.06
C ALA A 245 -6.76 -2.65 -16.89
N TYR A 246 -7.57 -1.92 -16.14
CA TYR A 246 -8.97 -2.26 -15.88
C TYR A 246 -9.89 -1.76 -17.01
N PRO A 247 -10.67 -2.66 -17.68
CA PRO A 247 -11.48 -2.29 -18.85
C PRO A 247 -12.45 -1.14 -18.60
N GLU A 248 -13.15 -1.13 -17.46
CA GLU A 248 -14.14 -0.12 -17.11
C GLU A 248 -13.53 1.28 -16.82
N LEU A 249 -12.23 1.35 -16.61
CA LEU A 249 -11.49 2.61 -16.47
C LEU A 249 -10.80 2.99 -17.78
N ASN A 250 -10.22 2.02 -18.46
CA ASN A 250 -9.48 2.26 -19.72
C ASN A 250 -10.39 2.62 -20.91
N GLN A 251 -11.70 2.38 -20.83
CA GLN A 251 -12.66 2.82 -21.85
C GLN A 251 -12.74 4.35 -21.99
N TYR A 252 -12.37 5.10 -20.95
CA TYR A 252 -12.37 6.56 -20.98
C TYR A 252 -11.17 7.08 -21.77
N THR A 253 -11.38 7.56 -22.99
CA THR A 253 -10.33 7.98 -23.93
C THR A 253 -9.49 9.15 -23.46
N HIS A 254 -9.95 9.89 -22.44
CA HIS A 254 -9.23 11.00 -21.81
C HIS A 254 -8.39 10.55 -20.58
N LEU A 255 -8.42 9.27 -20.18
CA LEU A 255 -7.40 8.66 -19.33
C LEU A 255 -6.17 8.35 -20.20
N LYS A 256 -5.16 9.22 -20.17
CA LYS A 256 -4.12 9.27 -21.22
C LYS A 256 -2.84 8.52 -20.90
N GLY A 257 -2.39 8.57 -19.67
CA GLY A 257 -1.11 7.97 -19.32
C GLY A 257 -0.73 8.18 -17.85
N ASN A 258 0.55 7.98 -17.58
CA ASN A 258 1.10 8.14 -16.23
C ASN A 258 2.13 9.26 -16.19
N ILE A 259 2.12 10.04 -15.12
CA ILE A 259 3.08 11.10 -14.84
C ILE A 259 3.89 10.74 -13.58
N GLY A 260 5.19 11.01 -13.64
CA GLY A 260 6.06 10.77 -12.48
C GLY A 260 6.28 9.30 -12.15
N THR A 261 6.72 9.07 -10.93
CA THR A 261 7.17 7.77 -10.44
C THR A 261 6.57 7.43 -9.07
N ALA A 262 7.39 7.01 -8.09
CA ALA A 262 6.91 6.64 -6.77
C ALA A 262 6.77 7.86 -5.85
N TRP A 263 6.00 7.71 -4.78
CA TRP A 263 5.56 8.74 -3.85
C TRP A 263 6.67 9.67 -3.29
N GLN A 264 7.88 9.16 -3.07
CA GLN A 264 8.99 9.97 -2.52
C GLN A 264 9.50 11.06 -3.47
N ASN A 265 9.12 11.00 -4.75
CA ASN A 265 9.50 11.98 -5.76
C ASN A 265 8.45 13.09 -5.97
N GLN A 266 7.28 13.00 -5.33
CA GLN A 266 6.14 13.91 -5.50
C GLN A 266 6.52 15.39 -5.41
N GLN A 267 7.34 15.79 -4.42
CA GLN A 267 7.73 17.21 -4.26
C GLN A 267 8.49 17.75 -5.47
N LYS A 268 9.31 16.91 -6.12
CA LYS A 268 10.04 17.28 -7.34
C LYS A 268 9.13 17.23 -8.56
N GLU A 269 8.34 16.16 -8.67
CA GLU A 269 7.50 15.89 -9.84
C GLU A 269 6.32 16.86 -9.94
N PHE A 270 5.72 17.27 -8.81
CA PHE A 270 4.56 18.16 -8.82
C PHE A 270 4.91 19.66 -8.75
N ALA A 271 6.17 20.02 -8.47
CA ALA A 271 6.57 21.43 -8.27
C ALA A 271 6.19 22.36 -9.43
N GLN A 272 6.29 21.88 -10.65
CA GLN A 272 6.07 22.68 -11.87
C GLN A 272 4.91 22.17 -12.75
N LEU A 273 4.10 21.24 -12.25
CA LEU A 273 2.94 20.78 -13.02
C LEU A 273 1.89 21.90 -13.14
N PRO A 274 1.46 22.27 -14.34
CA PRO A 274 0.36 23.21 -14.54
C PRO A 274 -1.01 22.50 -14.44
N ALA A 275 -1.22 21.73 -13.36
CA ALA A 275 -2.39 20.89 -13.17
C ALA A 275 -2.70 20.67 -11.68
N PRO A 276 -3.96 20.48 -11.29
CA PRO A 276 -4.30 20.00 -9.96
C PRO A 276 -3.91 18.53 -9.77
N VAL A 277 -3.62 18.17 -8.51
CA VAL A 277 -3.30 16.80 -8.11
C VAL A 277 -4.29 16.35 -7.04
N VAL A 278 -4.92 15.20 -7.24
CA VAL A 278 -5.87 14.57 -6.30
C VAL A 278 -5.19 13.39 -5.61
N TYR A 279 -5.13 13.46 -4.28
CA TYR A 279 -4.66 12.35 -3.44
C TYR A 279 -5.85 11.57 -2.90
N THR A 280 -5.94 10.32 -3.26
CA THR A 280 -7.05 9.45 -2.83
C THR A 280 -6.71 8.66 -1.57
N THR A 281 -5.43 8.30 -1.40
CA THR A 281 -4.92 7.54 -0.25
C THR A 281 -3.47 7.88 0.04
N ASN A 282 -2.78 7.05 0.85
CA ASN A 282 -1.32 7.10 1.01
C ASN A 282 -0.62 6.77 -0.36
N CYS A 283 0.64 7.09 -0.57
CA CYS A 283 1.45 7.87 0.36
C CYS A 283 1.44 9.35 -0.02
N LEU A 284 0.92 10.19 0.85
CA LEU A 284 1.04 11.63 0.68
C LEU A 284 2.39 12.10 1.23
N MET A 285 3.21 12.72 0.38
CA MET A 285 4.39 13.47 0.82
C MET A 285 3.95 14.91 1.10
N PRO A 286 4.37 15.52 2.25
CA PRO A 286 3.96 16.88 2.58
C PRO A 286 4.15 17.85 1.40
N PRO A 287 3.08 18.50 0.88
CA PRO A 287 3.17 19.37 -0.28
C PRO A 287 4.07 20.59 0.01
N ALA A 288 4.91 20.96 -0.96
CA ALA A 288 5.65 22.22 -0.89
C ALA A 288 4.73 23.42 -1.18
N GLY A 289 4.98 24.56 -0.52
CA GLY A 289 4.17 25.76 -0.69
C GLY A 289 4.03 26.26 -2.13
N SER A 290 4.96 25.89 -3.03
CA SER A 290 4.92 26.27 -4.44
C SER A 290 3.81 25.61 -5.27
N TYR A 291 3.18 24.53 -4.75
CA TYR A 291 2.10 23.81 -5.45
C TYR A 291 0.97 23.34 -4.54
N GLN A 292 0.99 23.70 -3.25
CA GLN A 292 -0.02 23.29 -2.27
C GLN A 292 -1.44 23.79 -2.63
N ASP A 293 -1.56 24.94 -3.31
CA ASP A 293 -2.81 25.56 -3.74
C ASP A 293 -3.59 24.78 -4.82
N ARG A 294 -2.94 23.80 -5.44
CA ARG A 294 -3.53 22.93 -6.45
C ARG A 294 -3.61 21.45 -6.04
N ILE A 295 -3.37 21.18 -4.75
CA ILE A 295 -3.53 19.84 -4.16
C ILE A 295 -4.93 19.69 -3.59
N PHE A 296 -5.51 18.53 -3.84
CA PHE A 296 -6.80 18.08 -3.29
C PHE A 296 -6.63 16.72 -2.64
N THR A 297 -7.40 16.46 -1.60
CA THR A 297 -7.41 15.16 -0.89
C THR A 297 -8.83 14.62 -0.79
N THR A 298 -8.97 13.31 -0.70
CA THR A 298 -10.25 12.61 -0.50
C THR A 298 -10.15 11.60 0.66
N GLY A 299 -11.28 11.02 1.04
CA GLY A 299 -11.34 9.92 2.02
C GLY A 299 -10.68 10.27 3.35
N VAL A 300 -9.79 9.40 3.83
CA VAL A 300 -9.07 9.59 5.09
C VAL A 300 -7.78 10.40 4.95
N VAL A 301 -7.40 10.75 3.72
CA VAL A 301 -6.20 11.55 3.45
C VAL A 301 -6.47 13.00 3.73
N SER A 302 -5.58 13.66 4.49
CA SER A 302 -5.73 15.09 4.76
C SER A 302 -4.38 15.74 5.10
N PHE A 303 -4.24 17.00 4.69
CA PHE A 303 -3.08 17.84 4.99
C PHE A 303 -3.49 19.27 5.30
N PRO A 304 -2.86 19.97 6.28
CA PRO A 304 -3.20 21.35 6.62
C PRO A 304 -3.11 22.31 5.42
N GLY A 305 -4.16 23.09 5.19
CA GLY A 305 -4.19 24.10 4.11
C GLY A 305 -4.40 23.51 2.71
N VAL A 306 -4.75 22.24 2.59
CA VAL A 306 -5.14 21.57 1.34
C VAL A 306 -6.65 21.40 1.31
N GLN A 307 -7.26 21.61 0.15
CA GLN A 307 -8.69 21.41 -0.03
C GLN A 307 -9.04 19.91 0.04
N HIS A 308 -10.00 19.58 0.91
CA HIS A 308 -10.51 18.22 1.04
C HIS A 308 -11.87 18.09 0.34
N ILE A 309 -12.01 17.04 -0.47
CA ILE A 309 -13.27 16.69 -1.14
C ILE A 309 -13.97 15.65 -0.27
N ALA A 310 -15.03 16.08 0.38
CA ALA A 310 -15.85 15.19 1.20
C ALA A 310 -16.64 14.21 0.32
N SER A 311 -16.89 13.03 0.85
CA SER A 311 -17.84 12.07 0.28
C SER A 311 -19.20 12.22 0.95
N ASP A 312 -20.25 11.90 0.21
CA ASP A 312 -21.54 11.57 0.80
C ASP A 312 -21.41 10.29 1.65
N ASP A 313 -21.95 10.29 2.86
CA ASP A 313 -21.77 9.17 3.81
C ASP A 313 -22.46 7.87 3.36
N ASP A 314 -23.56 7.97 2.61
CA ASP A 314 -24.36 6.81 2.20
C ASP A 314 -23.94 6.26 0.83
N THR A 315 -23.58 7.14 -0.13
CA THR A 315 -23.30 6.78 -1.53
C THR A 315 -21.82 6.78 -1.88
N HIS A 316 -20.96 7.32 -1.01
CA HIS A 316 -19.54 7.58 -1.25
C HIS A 316 -19.26 8.47 -2.47
N GLN A 317 -20.27 9.18 -2.98
CA GLN A 317 -20.13 10.10 -4.11
C GLN A 317 -19.34 11.34 -3.71
N LYS A 318 -18.50 11.82 -4.61
CA LYS A 318 -17.65 12.99 -4.43
C LYS A 318 -17.86 13.99 -5.57
N ASP A 319 -17.83 15.28 -5.24
CA ASP A 319 -17.91 16.36 -6.22
C ASP A 319 -16.52 16.87 -6.59
N PHE A 320 -16.03 16.52 -7.78
CA PHE A 320 -14.74 16.96 -8.32
C PHE A 320 -14.81 18.29 -9.07
N SER A 321 -15.93 19.06 -9.00
CA SER A 321 -16.08 20.32 -9.72
C SER A 321 -14.98 21.34 -9.41
N ALA A 322 -14.50 21.41 -8.17
CA ALA A 322 -13.39 22.29 -7.78
C ALA A 322 -12.05 21.89 -8.45
N VAL A 323 -11.79 20.59 -8.59
CA VAL A 323 -10.59 20.07 -9.28
C VAL A 323 -10.67 20.39 -10.77
N ILE A 324 -11.85 20.17 -11.38
CA ILE A 324 -12.14 20.45 -12.78
C ILE A 324 -11.94 21.96 -13.07
N ALA A 325 -12.51 22.83 -12.22
CA ALA A 325 -12.33 24.28 -12.35
C ALA A 325 -10.85 24.68 -12.26
N LYS A 326 -10.09 24.09 -11.33
CA LYS A 326 -8.65 24.34 -11.18
C LYS A 326 -7.85 23.86 -12.39
N ALA A 327 -8.20 22.74 -12.99
CA ALA A 327 -7.55 22.25 -14.21
C ALA A 327 -7.76 23.21 -15.40
N LEU A 328 -8.99 23.71 -15.58
CA LEU A 328 -9.32 24.68 -16.62
C LEU A 328 -8.63 26.05 -16.37
N GLU A 329 -8.55 26.49 -15.10
CA GLU A 329 -7.83 27.72 -14.70
C GLU A 329 -6.35 27.64 -15.06
N LEU A 330 -5.68 26.52 -14.75
CA LEU A 330 -4.26 26.30 -14.99
C LEU A 330 -3.92 26.08 -16.48
N GLY A 331 -4.86 25.55 -17.26
CA GLY A 331 -4.77 25.39 -18.71
C GLY A 331 -3.83 24.32 -19.23
N GLY A 332 -3.04 23.70 -18.37
CA GLY A 332 -2.10 22.63 -18.74
C GLY A 332 -0.89 23.13 -19.55
N TYR A 333 -0.25 22.20 -20.28
CA TYR A 333 0.88 22.52 -21.15
C TYR A 333 0.43 23.09 -22.51
N ALA A 334 1.23 24.01 -23.04
CA ALA A 334 0.99 24.57 -24.39
C ALA A 334 1.34 23.60 -25.52
N GLU A 335 2.25 22.67 -25.26
CA GLU A 335 2.73 21.64 -26.18
C GLU A 335 2.86 20.30 -25.44
N ASP A 336 2.86 19.21 -26.17
CA ASP A 336 3.07 17.87 -25.61
C ASP A 336 4.41 17.78 -24.88
N GLN A 337 4.42 17.14 -23.72
CA GLN A 337 5.63 16.95 -22.89
C GLN A 337 5.99 15.48 -22.85
N GLN A 338 7.20 15.14 -23.26
CA GLN A 338 7.72 13.78 -23.14
C GLN A 338 8.41 13.61 -21.79
N PHE A 339 7.81 12.82 -20.91
CA PHE A 339 8.45 12.36 -19.67
C PHE A 339 9.07 10.98 -19.88
N THR A 340 9.94 10.61 -18.98
CA THR A 340 10.59 9.29 -18.96
C THR A 340 10.54 8.69 -17.57
N GLY A 341 10.55 7.36 -17.49
CA GLY A 341 10.80 6.64 -16.26
C GLY A 341 12.25 6.83 -15.75
N MET A 342 12.57 6.18 -14.66
CA MET A 342 13.88 6.37 -13.99
C MET A 342 15.07 5.88 -14.83
N ASN A 343 14.85 5.03 -15.84
CA ASN A 343 15.86 4.47 -16.72
C ASN A 343 15.80 5.00 -18.16
N GLY A 344 14.95 6.01 -18.40
CA GLY A 344 14.83 6.68 -19.70
C GLY A 344 13.75 6.12 -20.63
N GLY A 345 13.00 5.10 -20.21
CA GLY A 345 11.85 4.59 -20.96
C GLY A 345 10.73 5.61 -21.06
N SER A 346 10.05 5.68 -22.20
CA SER A 346 8.94 6.60 -22.48
C SER A 346 7.56 5.99 -22.29
N LYS A 347 7.51 4.73 -21.93
CA LYS A 347 6.31 3.92 -21.68
C LYS A 347 6.59 2.84 -20.64
N VAL A 348 5.55 2.35 -20.00
CA VAL A 348 5.57 1.24 -19.05
C VAL A 348 4.42 0.30 -19.36
N THR A 349 4.50 -0.96 -18.92
CA THR A 349 3.41 -1.93 -19.08
C THR A 349 2.96 -2.40 -17.70
N THR A 350 1.65 -2.49 -17.48
CA THR A 350 1.03 -2.97 -16.24
C THR A 350 -0.12 -3.93 -16.55
N GLY A 351 -0.72 -4.57 -15.54
CA GLY A 351 -1.93 -5.39 -15.71
C GLY A 351 -1.68 -6.89 -15.86
N PHE A 352 -0.50 -7.39 -15.48
CA PHE A 352 -0.21 -8.83 -15.41
C PHE A 352 -0.75 -9.45 -14.11
N ALA A 353 -2.05 -9.18 -13.81
CA ALA A 353 -2.72 -9.80 -12.67
C ALA A 353 -2.85 -11.33 -12.87
N HIS A 354 -3.28 -12.04 -11.82
CA HIS A 354 -3.29 -13.50 -11.86
C HIS A 354 -4.12 -14.07 -13.03
N GLN A 355 -5.25 -13.46 -13.38
CA GLN A 355 -6.06 -13.94 -14.52
C GLN A 355 -5.26 -13.85 -15.84
N ALA A 356 -4.53 -12.75 -16.05
CA ALA A 356 -3.72 -12.57 -17.25
C ALA A 356 -2.57 -13.58 -17.32
N VAL A 357 -1.85 -13.78 -16.22
CA VAL A 357 -0.73 -14.73 -16.13
C VAL A 357 -1.22 -16.17 -16.26
N LEU A 358 -2.33 -16.53 -15.59
CA LEU A 358 -2.89 -17.87 -15.64
C LEU A 358 -3.52 -18.20 -17.00
N SER A 359 -3.96 -17.22 -17.78
CA SER A 359 -4.45 -17.45 -19.15
C SER A 359 -3.36 -18.00 -20.10
N VAL A 360 -2.09 -17.80 -19.75
CA VAL A 360 -0.92 -18.31 -20.49
C VAL A 360 -0.12 -19.35 -19.69
N ALA A 361 -0.73 -19.93 -18.66
CA ALA A 361 -0.04 -20.85 -17.74
C ALA A 361 0.60 -22.04 -18.47
N ASP A 362 -0.06 -22.64 -19.46
CA ASP A 362 0.48 -23.76 -20.23
C ASP A 362 1.79 -23.36 -20.94
N VAL A 363 1.85 -22.14 -21.50
CA VAL A 363 3.07 -21.62 -22.17
C VAL A 363 4.20 -21.42 -21.16
N VAL A 364 3.88 -20.93 -19.96
CA VAL A 364 4.84 -20.76 -18.86
C VAL A 364 5.38 -22.12 -18.40
N ILE A 365 4.48 -23.09 -18.17
CA ILE A 365 4.82 -24.45 -17.72
C ILE A 365 5.70 -25.14 -18.76
N ASP A 366 5.37 -25.05 -20.04
CA ASP A 366 6.16 -25.64 -21.14
C ASP A 366 7.54 -24.99 -21.23
N ALA A 367 7.64 -23.66 -21.07
CA ALA A 367 8.90 -22.95 -21.07
C ALA A 367 9.80 -23.35 -19.87
N VAL A 368 9.22 -23.59 -18.69
CA VAL A 368 9.96 -24.10 -17.52
C VAL A 368 10.43 -25.54 -17.76
N LYS A 369 9.55 -26.44 -18.26
CA LYS A 369 9.91 -27.83 -18.56
C LYS A 369 10.99 -27.95 -19.65
N ALA A 370 10.99 -27.03 -20.61
CA ALA A 370 12.00 -26.96 -21.66
C ALA A 370 13.33 -26.31 -21.18
N GLY A 371 13.39 -25.79 -19.95
CA GLY A 371 14.54 -25.07 -19.43
C GLY A 371 14.74 -23.66 -20.02
N ALA A 372 13.74 -23.14 -20.74
CA ALA A 372 13.76 -21.78 -21.28
C ALA A 372 13.52 -20.73 -20.17
N ILE A 373 12.74 -21.08 -19.13
CA ILE A 373 12.62 -20.33 -17.89
C ILE A 373 13.23 -21.16 -16.76
N ARG A 374 14.32 -20.65 -16.19
CA ARG A 374 15.04 -21.31 -15.10
C ARG A 374 14.55 -20.87 -13.74
N HIS A 375 14.16 -19.61 -13.60
CA HIS A 375 13.78 -19.00 -12.32
C HIS A 375 12.83 -17.84 -12.46
N PHE A 376 12.01 -17.63 -11.43
CA PHE A 376 11.14 -16.48 -11.26
C PHE A 376 11.64 -15.65 -10.08
N PHE A 377 11.61 -14.33 -10.23
CA PHE A 377 11.89 -13.38 -9.15
C PHE A 377 10.65 -12.52 -8.91
N LEU A 378 10.13 -12.52 -7.70
CA LEU A 378 9.17 -11.50 -7.25
C LEU A 378 9.97 -10.36 -6.61
N VAL A 379 10.27 -9.32 -7.41
CA VAL A 379 10.96 -8.11 -6.95
C VAL A 379 9.91 -7.03 -6.74
N ALA A 380 9.45 -6.85 -5.50
CA ALA A 380 8.21 -6.12 -5.24
C ALA A 380 8.21 -5.37 -3.90
N GLY A 381 7.21 -4.54 -3.71
CA GLY A 381 6.90 -3.84 -2.46
C GLY A 381 7.06 -2.33 -2.54
N CYS A 382 7.18 -1.69 -1.39
CA CYS A 382 7.20 -0.23 -1.31
C CYS A 382 8.50 0.38 -1.87
N ASP A 383 8.44 1.64 -2.30
CA ASP A 383 9.62 2.47 -2.53
C ASP A 383 9.83 3.47 -1.38
N GLY A 384 10.86 4.31 -1.46
CA GLY A 384 11.20 5.32 -0.46
C GLY A 384 12.51 6.04 -0.75
N VAL A 385 12.88 6.96 0.14
CA VAL A 385 14.04 7.86 -0.05
C VAL A 385 15.40 7.19 0.21
N ASN A 386 15.44 6.02 0.84
CA ASN A 386 16.69 5.34 1.19
C ASN A 386 17.50 4.99 -0.06
N SER A 387 18.74 5.46 -0.15
CA SER A 387 19.61 5.24 -1.32
C SER A 387 19.92 3.76 -1.59
N LYS A 388 19.87 2.90 -0.56
CA LYS A 388 20.06 1.45 -0.71
C LYS A 388 18.99 0.80 -1.61
N ARG A 389 17.91 1.49 -1.93
CA ARG A 389 16.85 0.99 -2.82
C ARG A 389 17.27 0.91 -4.29
N SER A 390 18.44 1.48 -4.67
CA SER A 390 19.05 1.21 -5.98
C SER A 390 19.34 -0.27 -6.18
N TYR A 391 19.53 -1.03 -5.09
CA TYR A 391 19.70 -2.48 -5.10
C TYR A 391 18.61 -3.19 -5.96
N TYR A 392 17.35 -2.80 -5.85
CA TYR A 392 16.27 -3.48 -6.56
C TYR A 392 16.36 -3.31 -8.09
N ARG A 393 16.72 -2.11 -8.56
CA ARG A 393 17.01 -1.87 -9.98
C ARG A 393 18.21 -2.68 -10.43
N ASP A 394 19.30 -2.59 -9.69
CA ASP A 394 20.57 -3.23 -10.02
C ASP A 394 20.40 -4.77 -10.01
N PHE A 395 19.58 -5.30 -9.09
CA PHE A 395 19.20 -6.71 -9.05
C PHE A 395 18.44 -7.13 -10.31
N VAL A 396 17.39 -6.40 -10.69
CA VAL A 396 16.58 -6.70 -11.88
C VAL A 396 17.42 -6.64 -13.16
N GLN A 397 18.29 -5.64 -13.30
CA GLN A 397 19.20 -5.53 -14.45
C GLN A 397 20.21 -6.69 -14.53
N ALA A 398 20.60 -7.25 -13.40
CA ALA A 398 21.55 -8.34 -13.33
C ALA A 398 20.92 -9.73 -13.46
N THR A 399 19.58 -9.84 -13.52
CA THR A 399 18.90 -11.14 -13.69
C THR A 399 19.25 -11.77 -15.04
N PRO A 400 19.59 -13.08 -15.08
CA PRO A 400 19.91 -13.78 -16.32
C PRO A 400 18.75 -13.77 -17.34
N ALA A 401 19.09 -13.92 -18.62
CA ALA A 401 18.10 -13.86 -19.72
C ALA A 401 17.06 -14.98 -19.70
N ASP A 402 17.32 -16.07 -19.00
CA ASP A 402 16.44 -17.22 -18.79
C ASP A 402 15.60 -17.11 -17.51
N THR A 403 15.36 -15.88 -17.03
CA THR A 403 14.55 -15.62 -15.82
C THR A 403 13.44 -14.62 -16.09
N VAL A 404 12.36 -14.74 -15.31
CA VAL A 404 11.21 -13.82 -15.34
C VAL A 404 11.16 -13.02 -14.05
N VAL A 405 10.86 -11.72 -14.14
CA VAL A 405 10.69 -10.81 -13.02
C VAL A 405 9.21 -10.42 -12.93
N LEU A 406 8.60 -10.78 -11.83
CA LEU A 406 7.28 -10.30 -11.42
C LEU A 406 7.46 -9.10 -10.49
N THR A 407 6.64 -8.08 -10.62
CA THR A 407 6.69 -6.91 -9.74
C THR A 407 5.30 -6.39 -9.40
N LEU A 408 5.20 -5.66 -8.30
CA LEU A 408 4.02 -4.90 -7.90
C LEU A 408 4.41 -3.79 -6.92
N ALA A 409 3.48 -2.87 -6.67
CA ALA A 409 3.64 -1.74 -5.77
C ALA A 409 4.68 -0.70 -6.22
N CYS A 410 4.93 0.34 -5.41
CA CYS A 410 5.79 1.47 -5.77
C CYS A 410 7.23 1.10 -6.12
N GLY A 411 7.76 0.00 -5.58
CA GLY A 411 9.12 -0.47 -5.87
C GLY A 411 9.41 -0.70 -7.36
N LYS A 412 8.37 -1.03 -8.13
CA LYS A 412 8.45 -1.22 -9.59
C LYS A 412 9.03 -0.02 -10.34
N TYR A 413 8.77 1.21 -9.88
CA TYR A 413 9.24 2.42 -10.54
C TYR A 413 10.76 2.53 -10.64
N ARG A 414 11.50 1.74 -9.87
CA ARG A 414 12.96 1.64 -9.99
C ARG A 414 13.41 1.00 -11.30
N PHE A 415 12.53 0.22 -11.96
CA PHE A 415 12.92 -0.60 -13.11
C PHE A 415 11.78 -0.93 -14.11
N ASN A 416 10.55 -0.48 -13.90
CA ASN A 416 9.41 -0.85 -14.76
C ASN A 416 9.46 -0.24 -16.17
N ASP A 417 10.34 0.72 -16.40
CA ASP A 417 10.64 1.31 -17.70
C ASP A 417 11.87 0.68 -18.40
N LEU A 418 12.41 -0.42 -17.84
CA LEU A 418 13.46 -1.21 -18.49
C LEU A 418 12.86 -2.17 -19.51
N ASP A 419 13.55 -2.32 -20.64
CA ASP A 419 13.30 -3.41 -21.57
C ASP A 419 14.20 -4.62 -21.22
N LEU A 420 13.63 -5.63 -20.58
CA LEU A 420 14.34 -6.89 -20.30
C LEU A 420 14.20 -7.92 -21.43
N GLY A 421 13.47 -7.61 -22.49
CA GLY A 421 13.18 -8.53 -23.59
C GLY A 421 12.11 -9.57 -23.24
N THR A 422 12.08 -10.66 -24.03
CA THR A 422 11.08 -11.73 -23.93
C THR A 422 11.74 -13.11 -23.89
N ILE A 423 11.01 -14.11 -23.38
CA ILE A 423 11.29 -15.53 -23.54
C ILE A 423 10.17 -16.11 -24.41
N GLY A 424 10.47 -16.39 -25.69
CA GLY A 424 9.42 -16.59 -26.68
C GLY A 424 8.53 -15.35 -26.80
N ASN A 425 7.22 -15.51 -26.55
CA ASN A 425 6.27 -14.40 -26.53
C ASN A 425 5.98 -13.84 -25.12
N LEU A 426 6.62 -14.38 -24.07
CA LEU A 426 6.40 -13.93 -22.70
C LEU A 426 7.37 -12.79 -22.37
N PRO A 427 6.88 -11.61 -21.93
CA PRO A 427 7.76 -10.57 -21.43
C PRO A 427 8.49 -11.05 -20.16
N ARG A 428 9.75 -10.67 -20.03
CA ARG A 428 10.54 -11.02 -18.83
C ARG A 428 10.23 -10.14 -17.63
N LEU A 429 9.62 -8.99 -17.82
CA LEU A 429 9.18 -8.09 -16.76
C LEU A 429 7.66 -7.95 -16.80
N MET A 430 6.99 -8.32 -15.72
CA MET A 430 5.54 -8.32 -15.61
C MET A 430 5.11 -7.54 -14.36
N ASP A 431 4.48 -6.39 -14.56
CA ASP A 431 3.88 -5.61 -13.47
C ASP A 431 2.46 -6.12 -13.16
N ILE A 432 2.31 -6.75 -12.01
CA ILE A 432 1.05 -7.36 -11.52
C ILE A 432 0.02 -6.28 -11.18
N GLY A 433 0.44 -5.16 -10.56
CA GLY A 433 -0.49 -4.12 -10.13
C GLY A 433 -0.02 -3.27 -8.96
N GLN A 434 -0.98 -2.77 -8.19
CA GLN A 434 -0.78 -2.02 -6.94
C GLN A 434 -0.27 -2.95 -5.81
N CYS A 435 0.15 -2.36 -4.67
CA CYS A 435 0.30 -3.16 -3.45
C CYS A 435 -1.04 -3.78 -3.00
N ASN A 436 -2.17 -3.17 -3.36
CA ASN A 436 -3.50 -3.72 -3.16
C ASN A 436 -3.75 -5.01 -3.97
N ASP A 437 -2.99 -5.25 -5.04
CA ASP A 437 -3.08 -6.44 -5.90
C ASP A 437 -2.12 -7.57 -5.46
N ALA A 438 -1.59 -7.52 -4.24
CA ALA A 438 -0.66 -8.54 -3.72
C ALA A 438 -1.29 -9.95 -3.68
N TYR A 439 -2.61 -10.07 -3.59
CA TYR A 439 -3.34 -11.32 -3.74
C TYR A 439 -3.05 -12.00 -5.09
N SER A 440 -2.94 -11.24 -6.17
CA SER A 440 -2.58 -11.78 -7.50
C SER A 440 -1.22 -12.49 -7.50
N ALA A 441 -0.21 -11.95 -6.80
CA ALA A 441 1.09 -12.61 -6.71
C ALA A 441 1.00 -13.95 -5.95
N ILE A 442 0.20 -14.00 -4.89
CA ILE A 442 -0.05 -15.25 -4.14
C ILE A 442 -0.77 -16.27 -5.02
N LYS A 443 -1.81 -15.87 -5.76
CA LYS A 443 -2.55 -16.75 -6.68
C LYS A 443 -1.67 -17.32 -7.78
N ILE A 444 -0.79 -16.50 -8.36
CA ILE A 444 0.17 -16.95 -9.38
C ILE A 444 1.10 -18.02 -8.78
N ALA A 445 1.67 -17.77 -7.59
CA ALA A 445 2.59 -18.70 -6.95
C ALA A 445 1.90 -20.03 -6.59
N VAL A 446 0.67 -19.97 -6.04
CA VAL A 446 -0.11 -21.19 -5.69
C VAL A 446 -0.46 -21.98 -6.94
N ALA A 447 -0.95 -21.34 -7.99
CA ALA A 447 -1.31 -22.03 -9.23
C ALA A 447 -0.10 -22.68 -9.93
N LEU A 448 1.07 -22.03 -9.90
CA LEU A 448 2.31 -22.62 -10.40
C LEU A 448 2.72 -23.84 -9.54
N ALA A 449 2.60 -23.75 -8.22
CA ALA A 449 2.91 -24.87 -7.33
C ALA A 449 2.00 -26.08 -7.59
N GLU A 450 0.70 -25.85 -7.77
CA GLU A 450 -0.27 -26.88 -8.16
C GLU A 450 0.09 -27.51 -9.54
N ALA A 451 0.44 -26.69 -10.53
CA ALA A 451 0.79 -27.17 -11.87
C ALA A 451 2.08 -28.00 -11.91
N PHE A 452 3.00 -27.77 -10.99
CA PHE A 452 4.25 -28.55 -10.85
C PHE A 452 4.19 -29.65 -9.79
N ASP A 453 3.03 -29.86 -9.16
CA ASP A 453 2.82 -30.84 -8.07
C ASP A 453 3.86 -30.69 -6.94
N CYS A 454 4.06 -29.44 -6.50
CA CYS A 454 5.01 -29.09 -5.44
C CYS A 454 4.45 -28.00 -4.52
N SER A 455 5.13 -27.71 -3.42
CA SER A 455 4.81 -26.57 -2.58
C SER A 455 5.35 -25.27 -3.17
N VAL A 456 4.80 -24.12 -2.76
CA VAL A 456 5.30 -22.79 -3.17
C VAL A 456 6.80 -22.62 -2.81
N ASN A 457 7.25 -23.24 -1.72
CA ASN A 457 8.65 -23.18 -1.27
C ASN A 457 9.62 -24.01 -2.12
N GLU A 458 9.11 -24.93 -2.94
CA GLU A 458 9.88 -25.78 -3.86
C GLU A 458 9.90 -25.22 -5.29
N LEU A 459 9.08 -24.20 -5.57
CA LEU A 459 9.14 -23.52 -6.87
C LEU A 459 10.49 -22.85 -7.10
N PRO A 460 10.96 -22.74 -8.35
CA PRO A 460 12.08 -21.89 -8.70
C PRO A 460 11.68 -20.39 -8.63
N LEU A 461 11.22 -19.97 -7.48
CA LEU A 461 10.70 -18.63 -7.19
C LEU A 461 11.42 -18.06 -5.97
N SER A 462 11.99 -16.87 -6.11
CA SER A 462 12.59 -16.12 -5.00
C SER A 462 11.91 -14.78 -4.79
N MET A 463 11.70 -14.42 -3.54
CA MET A 463 11.05 -13.17 -3.14
C MET A 463 12.09 -12.17 -2.65
N ILE A 464 12.21 -11.05 -3.37
CA ILE A 464 13.11 -9.92 -3.08
C ILE A 464 12.23 -8.73 -2.74
N LEU A 465 11.88 -8.61 -1.46
CA LEU A 465 10.83 -7.70 -1.03
C LEU A 465 11.39 -6.42 -0.42
N SER A 466 10.72 -5.31 -0.71
CA SER A 466 10.96 -4.03 -0.07
C SER A 466 9.75 -3.59 0.76
N TRP A 467 10.00 -3.02 1.93
CA TRP A 467 8.94 -2.51 2.78
C TRP A 467 9.13 -1.02 3.09
N TYR A 468 8.03 -0.36 3.43
CA TYR A 468 8.04 1.02 3.89
C TYR A 468 7.02 1.26 4.99
N GLU A 469 5.78 0.80 4.82
CA GLU A 469 4.66 1.10 5.71
C GLU A 469 3.82 -0.15 6.03
N GLN A 470 2.69 0.04 6.70
CA GLN A 470 1.93 -0.99 7.39
C GLN A 470 1.28 -2.03 6.46
N LYS A 471 0.91 -1.65 5.21
CA LYS A 471 0.41 -2.66 4.25
C LYS A 471 1.47 -3.71 3.92
N ALA A 472 2.74 -3.30 3.85
CA ALA A 472 3.83 -4.27 3.67
C ALA A 472 4.00 -5.20 4.89
N VAL A 473 3.71 -4.70 6.10
CA VAL A 473 3.71 -5.55 7.32
C VAL A 473 2.59 -6.59 7.25
N SER A 474 1.37 -6.19 6.89
CA SER A 474 0.25 -7.14 6.77
C SER A 474 0.48 -8.18 5.67
N ILE A 475 1.03 -7.78 4.52
CA ILE A 475 1.42 -8.73 3.45
C ILE A 475 2.48 -9.71 3.95
N LEU A 476 3.53 -9.24 4.64
CA LEU A 476 4.55 -10.13 5.20
C LEU A 476 3.92 -11.14 6.15
N LEU A 477 3.04 -10.72 7.06
CA LEU A 477 2.34 -11.63 7.98
C LEU A 477 1.47 -12.65 7.21
N THR A 478 0.87 -12.26 6.08
CA THR A 478 0.16 -13.21 5.21
C THR A 478 1.09 -14.26 4.62
N LEU A 479 2.27 -13.86 4.14
CA LEU A 479 3.25 -14.82 3.62
C LEU A 479 3.70 -15.81 4.70
N LEU A 480 3.89 -15.33 5.94
CA LEU A 480 4.22 -16.18 7.09
C LEU A 480 3.07 -17.13 7.45
N HIS A 481 1.83 -16.64 7.47
CA HIS A 481 0.65 -17.47 7.69
C HIS A 481 0.54 -18.61 6.66
N LEU A 482 0.86 -18.33 5.40
CA LEU A 482 0.90 -19.33 4.32
C LEU A 482 2.13 -20.26 4.38
N GLY A 483 3.03 -20.07 5.36
CA GLY A 483 4.24 -20.87 5.50
C GLY A 483 5.29 -20.61 4.41
N ILE A 484 5.23 -19.46 3.74
CA ILE A 484 6.19 -19.06 2.71
C ILE A 484 7.53 -18.70 3.34
N LYS A 485 8.62 -19.19 2.76
CA LYS A 485 9.99 -19.08 3.27
C LYS A 485 10.93 -18.42 2.24
N ASN A 486 12.19 -18.26 2.65
CA ASN A 486 13.28 -17.77 1.78
C ASN A 486 13.05 -16.35 1.25
N ILE A 487 12.58 -15.45 2.10
CA ILE A 487 12.29 -14.04 1.75
C ILE A 487 13.53 -13.19 2.00
N LYS A 488 14.01 -12.47 0.98
CA LYS A 488 14.97 -11.38 1.11
C LYS A 488 14.24 -10.07 1.36
N LEU A 489 14.47 -9.44 2.51
CA LEU A 489 13.75 -8.23 2.94
C LEU A 489 14.68 -7.03 3.06
N GLY A 490 14.27 -5.89 2.52
CA GLY A 490 15.06 -4.66 2.59
C GLY A 490 14.22 -3.38 2.47
N PRO A 491 14.90 -2.23 2.42
CA PRO A 491 16.36 -2.01 2.51
C PRO A 491 16.92 -2.14 3.93
N THR A 492 16.05 -2.16 4.94
CA THR A 492 16.35 -2.35 6.36
C THR A 492 15.37 -3.35 6.97
N LEU A 493 15.70 -3.92 8.10
CA LEU A 493 14.72 -4.65 8.91
C LEU A 493 13.86 -3.68 9.71
N PRO A 494 12.60 -4.04 10.06
CA PRO A 494 11.72 -3.18 10.83
C PRO A 494 12.25 -2.88 12.24
N ALA A 495 12.29 -1.59 12.61
CA ALA A 495 12.79 -1.14 13.91
C ALA A 495 11.93 -1.61 15.11
N PHE A 496 10.69 -1.99 14.85
CA PHE A 496 9.76 -2.49 15.88
C PHE A 496 9.86 -4.00 16.12
N VAL A 497 10.71 -4.71 15.38
CA VAL A 497 10.93 -6.15 15.59
C VAL A 497 12.14 -6.32 16.50
N SER A 498 11.92 -6.95 17.68
CA SER A 498 12.99 -7.26 18.64
C SER A 498 13.94 -8.33 18.10
N ALA A 499 15.11 -8.45 18.71
CA ALA A 499 16.09 -9.46 18.31
C ALA A 499 15.55 -10.90 18.47
N ASN A 500 14.79 -11.17 19.53
CA ASN A 500 14.20 -12.50 19.76
C ASN A 500 13.11 -12.82 18.73
N VAL A 501 12.21 -11.88 18.45
CA VAL A 501 11.17 -12.04 17.43
C VAL A 501 11.81 -12.17 16.04
N LEU A 502 12.87 -11.42 15.74
CA LEU A 502 13.61 -11.55 14.49
C LEU A 502 14.23 -12.94 14.35
N ASN A 503 14.86 -13.46 15.43
CA ASN A 503 15.45 -14.81 15.41
C ASN A 503 14.36 -15.87 15.11
N LEU A 504 13.20 -15.75 15.72
CA LEU A 504 12.06 -16.63 15.45
C LEU A 504 11.64 -16.59 13.96
N LEU A 505 11.60 -15.39 13.36
CA LEU A 505 11.30 -15.23 11.93
C LEU A 505 12.39 -15.85 11.03
N VAL A 506 13.65 -15.67 11.39
CA VAL A 506 14.79 -16.27 10.65
C VAL A 506 14.77 -17.79 10.75
N GLU A 507 14.60 -18.34 11.94
CA GLU A 507 14.63 -19.80 12.18
C GLU A 507 13.47 -20.53 11.50
N ASN A 508 12.24 -19.96 11.56
CA ASN A 508 11.06 -20.64 11.02
C ASN A 508 10.83 -20.39 9.53
N TYR A 509 11.20 -19.20 9.02
CA TYR A 509 10.83 -18.75 7.67
C TYR A 509 12.03 -18.41 6.79
N ASN A 510 13.25 -18.45 7.31
CA ASN A 510 14.47 -18.09 6.59
C ASN A 510 14.39 -16.69 5.97
N ILE A 511 13.87 -15.70 6.74
CA ILE A 511 13.88 -14.30 6.34
C ILE A 511 15.29 -13.77 6.51
N ALA A 512 15.85 -13.18 5.46
CA ALA A 512 17.19 -12.61 5.49
C ALA A 512 17.20 -11.18 4.93
N PRO A 513 18.07 -10.31 5.41
CA PRO A 513 18.26 -9.00 4.79
C PRO A 513 18.84 -9.17 3.38
N ILE A 514 18.54 -8.20 2.49
CA ILE A 514 19.28 -8.06 1.23
C ILE A 514 20.77 -7.77 1.54
N THR A 515 21.66 -8.28 0.67
CA THR A 515 23.11 -8.07 0.78
C THR A 515 23.65 -7.27 -0.43
N THR A 516 24.56 -7.83 -1.21
CA THR A 516 24.89 -7.28 -2.53
C THR A 516 24.17 -8.08 -3.62
N VAL A 517 23.90 -7.44 -4.75
CA VAL A 517 23.21 -8.08 -5.90
C VAL A 517 23.94 -9.38 -6.31
N GLU A 518 25.25 -9.33 -6.41
CA GLU A 518 26.09 -10.47 -6.78
C GLU A 518 25.97 -11.63 -5.78
N GLN A 519 26.05 -11.33 -4.48
CA GLN A 519 25.94 -12.33 -3.43
C GLN A 519 24.56 -12.97 -3.39
N ASP A 520 23.50 -12.16 -3.51
CA ASP A 520 22.13 -12.65 -3.45
C ASP A 520 21.78 -13.47 -4.70
N LEU A 521 22.15 -13.02 -5.92
CA LEU A 521 21.97 -13.82 -7.15
C LEU A 521 22.74 -15.13 -7.11
N LYS A 522 23.99 -15.10 -6.63
CA LYS A 522 24.79 -16.32 -6.48
C LYS A 522 24.19 -17.29 -5.46
N ALA A 523 23.68 -16.78 -4.34
CA ALA A 523 23.05 -17.62 -3.32
C ALA A 523 21.75 -18.27 -3.80
N ILE A 524 21.02 -17.61 -4.72
CA ILE A 524 19.75 -18.09 -5.27
C ILE A 524 19.96 -19.04 -6.45
N LEU A 525 20.85 -18.70 -7.36
CA LEU A 525 21.01 -19.40 -8.64
C LEU A 525 22.15 -20.42 -8.68
N GLY A 526 23.04 -20.38 -7.69
CA GLY A 526 24.23 -21.24 -7.61
C GLY A 526 25.47 -20.61 -8.22
#